data_06de5284790c9ba9b102f422ba4337d5
#
_entry.id   06de5284790c9ba9b102f422ba4337d5
#
_cell.length_a   1.000
_cell.length_b   1.000
_cell.length_c   1.000
_cell.angle_alpha   90.00
_cell.angle_beta   90.00
_cell.angle_gamma   90.00
#
_symmetry.space_group_name_H-M   'P 1'
#
loop_
_entity.id
_entity.type
_entity.pdbx_description
1 polymer ?
#
loop_
_entity_poly.entity_id
_entity_poly.type
_entity_poly.pdbx_seq_one_letter_code
_entity_poly.pdbx_strand_id
1 'polypeptide(L)'
;MKKSLAAIIITALIPSLAFSAMKEFIRDYTYRAGEADSKISSRRVALSAVRLELLGEIGTYIHSELTIKQNGKNSDVTEHDIKALSAGFVKVETLEEKWDGYEFYIKARLHTDVDQVLKQVEELQSDDQEKQRQRQQLLESQKANAALLKKIALLQKEVAISVNQSPEIIERVAVKYQKAQQELSAQELVIKANIYYLQDNPDYVEAVFWYKKAANYGLANAQYVLGVMHEMGQGVKQDDAAAVIWYRQAAKQGLANAQYNLGVMYETGQGTKRDNAEAVTWYRQAAKQGLANAQYNLGVMYETGQGVKRDNSEAVSWYRQAANQGLADAQYNLGELFAAGQGVKQDAAEAIIWYRQAANQGHTMAKKQLIELERGIE
;
A
#
# COMPACT_ATOMS: atom_id res chain seq x y z
N MET A 1 26.09 -13.55 25.85
CA MET A 1 26.03 -12.45 24.89
C MET A 1 27.47 -11.96 24.60
N LYS A 2 28.11 -12.54 23.60
CA LYS A 2 29.40 -12.02 23.11
C LYS A 2 29.08 -11.34 21.77
N LYS A 3 29.20 -10.01 21.74
CA LYS A 3 29.19 -9.23 20.51
C LYS A 3 30.52 -9.44 19.81
N SER A 4 30.56 -10.17 18.73
CA SER A 4 31.68 -10.21 17.82
C SER A 4 31.62 -8.99 16.92
N LEU A 5 32.51 -8.03 17.12
CA LEU A 5 32.77 -6.97 16.17
C LEU A 5 33.51 -7.59 14.98
N ALA A 6 32.81 -7.83 13.88
CA ALA A 6 33.46 -8.21 12.64
C ALA A 6 33.90 -6.94 11.89
N ALA A 7 35.17 -6.89 11.57
CA ALA A 7 35.83 -5.78 10.91
C ALA A 7 35.28 -5.54 9.49
N ILE A 8 35.13 -4.28 9.16
CA ILE A 8 34.82 -3.80 7.81
C ILE A 8 36.11 -3.98 6.96
N ILE A 9 36.07 -4.89 5.99
CA ILE A 9 37.13 -4.96 4.98
C ILE A 9 36.67 -4.08 3.81
N ILE A 10 37.21 -2.87 3.76
CA ILE A 10 37.11 -1.98 2.59
C ILE A 10 38.26 -2.34 1.67
N THR A 11 38.03 -3.09 0.61
CA THR A 11 39.00 -3.24 -0.47
C THR A 11 38.71 -2.16 -1.51
N ALA A 12 39.50 -1.09 -1.44
CA ALA A 12 39.57 -0.12 -2.52
C ALA A 12 40.56 -0.62 -3.56
N LEU A 13 40.16 -0.90 -4.76
CA LEU A 13 40.97 -1.05 -5.95
C LEU A 13 40.40 -0.21 -7.09
N ILE A 14 41.20 0.72 -7.59
CA ILE A 14 41.01 1.67 -8.68
C ILE A 14 41.61 1.05 -9.96
N PRO A 15 41.31 1.42 -11.22
CA PRO A 15 40.41 2.39 -11.81
C PRO A 15 39.62 1.96 -13.07
N SER A 16 38.68 2.82 -13.45
CA SER A 16 38.17 3.13 -14.81
C SER A 16 37.44 2.04 -15.58
N LEU A 17 36.16 2.17 -15.59
CA LEU A 17 35.15 2.10 -16.66
C LEU A 17 33.78 1.93 -15.96
N ALA A 18 32.79 2.67 -16.38
CA ALA A 18 31.48 2.79 -15.77
C ALA A 18 30.86 1.44 -15.37
N PHE A 19 31.16 0.96 -14.19
CA PHE A 19 30.37 -0.06 -13.49
C PHE A 19 29.61 0.68 -12.39
N SER A 20 28.28 0.64 -12.45
CA SER A 20 27.38 0.89 -11.34
C SER A 20 28.01 0.37 -10.06
N ALA A 21 28.16 1.25 -9.04
CA ALA A 21 28.85 0.90 -7.80
C ALA A 21 28.01 -0.12 -7.01
N MET A 22 28.08 -1.38 -7.38
CA MET A 22 27.54 -2.47 -6.57
C MET A 22 28.32 -2.52 -5.25
N LYS A 23 27.63 -2.24 -4.14
CA LYS A 23 28.19 -2.45 -2.79
C LYS A 23 27.72 -3.76 -2.22
N GLU A 24 28.68 -4.42 -1.56
CA GLU A 24 28.46 -5.69 -0.87
C GLU A 24 28.47 -5.49 0.62
N PHE A 25 27.49 -6.08 1.29
CA PHE A 25 27.38 -6.13 2.74
C PHE A 25 27.26 -7.59 3.15
N ILE A 26 28.01 -8.02 4.18
CA ILE A 26 27.99 -9.40 4.65
C ILE A 26 27.64 -9.42 6.13
N ARG A 27 26.66 -10.24 6.50
CA ARG A 27 26.25 -10.49 7.89
C ARG A 27 25.96 -11.97 8.10
N ASP A 28 26.07 -12.37 9.34
CA ASP A 28 25.67 -13.67 9.83
C ASP A 28 24.63 -13.54 10.94
N TYR A 29 23.78 -14.53 11.03
CA TYR A 29 22.72 -14.60 12.01
C TYR A 29 22.49 -16.03 12.45
N THR A 30 22.31 -16.25 13.76
CA THR A 30 21.92 -17.53 14.31
C THR A 30 20.51 -17.43 14.87
N TYR A 31 19.64 -18.26 14.34
CA TYR A 31 18.26 -18.40 14.79
C TYR A 31 18.10 -19.66 15.64
N ARG A 32 17.57 -19.52 16.85
CA ARG A 32 17.25 -20.66 17.70
C ARG A 32 15.80 -21.07 17.45
N ALA A 33 15.62 -22.26 16.89
CA ALA A 33 14.31 -22.82 16.55
C ALA A 33 13.53 -23.23 17.80
N GLY A 34 12.23 -23.01 17.80
CA GLY A 34 11.29 -23.57 18.76
C GLY A 34 10.81 -24.94 18.31
N GLU A 35 10.10 -25.66 19.19
CA GLU A 35 9.55 -27.01 18.90
C GLU A 35 8.62 -27.05 17.68
N ALA A 36 7.95 -25.94 17.35
CA ALA A 36 7.05 -25.82 16.20
C ALA A 36 7.77 -25.46 14.89
N ASP A 37 9.07 -25.23 14.93
CA ASP A 37 9.83 -24.76 13.78
C ASP A 37 10.39 -25.93 12.96
N SER A 38 10.16 -25.88 11.66
CA SER A 38 10.86 -26.73 10.70
C SER A 38 12.16 -26.06 10.25
N LYS A 39 13.09 -26.85 9.68
CA LYS A 39 14.28 -26.28 9.02
C LYS A 39 13.94 -25.19 8.01
N ILE A 40 12.81 -25.33 7.29
CA ILE A 40 12.37 -24.37 6.27
C ILE A 40 11.89 -23.07 6.93
N SER A 41 11.11 -23.15 8.01
CA SER A 41 10.65 -21.95 8.73
C SER A 41 11.81 -21.23 9.41
N SER A 42 12.72 -21.97 10.04
CA SER A 42 13.93 -21.43 10.68
C SER A 42 14.85 -20.71 9.68
N ARG A 43 15.05 -21.30 8.50
CA ARG A 43 15.78 -20.69 7.40
C ARG A 43 15.17 -19.36 6.96
N ARG A 44 13.84 -19.32 6.81
CA ARG A 44 13.11 -18.11 6.38
C ARG A 44 13.27 -16.99 7.39
N VAL A 45 13.11 -17.28 8.68
CA VAL A 45 13.25 -16.29 9.74
C VAL A 45 14.68 -15.77 9.81
N ALA A 46 15.68 -16.66 9.75
CA ALA A 46 17.08 -16.27 9.76
C ALA A 46 17.46 -15.39 8.56
N LEU A 47 17.03 -15.73 7.35
CA LEU A 47 17.22 -14.91 6.15
C LEU A 47 16.57 -13.54 6.28
N SER A 48 15.33 -13.50 6.81
CA SER A 48 14.61 -12.24 6.98
C SER A 48 15.27 -11.34 8.02
N ALA A 49 15.82 -11.91 9.10
CA ALA A 49 16.55 -11.17 10.13
C ALA A 49 17.85 -10.56 9.58
N VAL A 50 18.66 -11.37 8.88
CA VAL A 50 19.89 -10.90 8.22
C VAL A 50 19.57 -9.79 7.21
N ARG A 51 18.52 -9.98 6.42
CA ARG A 51 18.10 -8.97 5.44
C ARG A 51 17.71 -7.66 6.11
N LEU A 52 17.00 -7.70 7.25
CA LEU A 52 16.57 -6.50 7.97
C LEU A 52 17.77 -5.71 8.54
N GLU A 53 18.76 -6.40 9.12
CA GLU A 53 19.98 -5.76 9.63
C GLU A 53 20.77 -5.10 8.51
N LEU A 54 20.97 -5.82 7.41
CA LEU A 54 21.70 -5.33 6.24
C LEU A 54 21.00 -4.16 5.54
N LEU A 55 19.67 -4.16 5.47
CA LEU A 55 18.90 -3.01 4.98
C LEU A 55 19.07 -1.78 5.88
N GLY A 56 19.27 -1.99 7.19
CA GLY A 56 19.61 -0.92 8.12
C GLY A 56 20.91 -0.21 7.73
N GLU A 57 21.95 -0.97 7.43
CA GLU A 57 23.26 -0.45 7.03
C GLU A 57 23.24 0.22 5.66
N ILE A 58 22.55 -0.38 4.70
CA ILE A 58 22.34 0.20 3.36
C ILE A 58 21.62 1.53 3.47
N GLY A 59 20.54 1.62 4.27
CA GLY A 59 19.79 2.85 4.48
C GLY A 59 20.66 3.98 5.02
N THR A 60 21.47 3.69 6.02
CA THR A 60 22.41 4.66 6.61
C THR A 60 23.48 5.11 5.60
N TYR A 61 24.01 4.16 4.82
CA TYR A 61 25.00 4.45 3.79
C TYR A 61 24.41 5.36 2.69
N ILE A 62 23.27 5.01 2.13
CA ILE A 62 22.62 5.79 1.05
C ILE A 62 22.19 7.16 1.56
N HIS A 63 21.72 7.26 2.80
CA HIS A 63 21.39 8.55 3.40
C HIS A 63 22.62 9.47 3.50
N SER A 64 23.79 8.91 3.84
CA SER A 64 25.05 9.67 3.85
C SER A 64 25.45 10.14 2.46
N GLU A 65 25.32 9.31 1.43
CA GLU A 65 25.62 9.66 0.04
C GLU A 65 24.68 10.75 -0.49
N LEU A 66 23.38 10.68 -0.16
CA LEU A 66 22.41 11.72 -0.52
C LEU A 66 22.75 13.06 0.13
N THR A 67 23.11 13.05 1.41
CA THR A 67 23.48 14.26 2.14
C THR A 67 24.71 14.93 1.53
N ILE A 68 25.68 14.14 1.08
CA ILE A 68 26.88 14.64 0.38
C ILE A 68 26.49 15.24 -0.98
N LYS A 69 25.68 14.54 -1.79
CA LYS A 69 25.24 15.03 -3.12
C LYS A 69 24.42 16.30 -3.05
N GLN A 70 23.63 16.47 -1.99
CA GLN A 70 22.74 17.64 -1.82
C GLN A 70 23.39 18.83 -1.08
N ASN A 71 24.74 18.83 -0.90
CA ASN A 71 25.47 19.88 -0.21
C ASN A 71 24.92 20.22 1.19
N GLY A 72 24.48 19.21 1.95
CA GLY A 72 23.95 19.39 3.30
C GLY A 72 22.52 19.95 3.39
N LYS A 73 21.78 20.05 2.28
CA LYS A 73 20.35 20.34 2.35
C LYS A 73 19.60 19.13 2.88
N ASN A 74 18.77 19.35 3.89
CA ASN A 74 17.89 18.29 4.41
C ASN A 74 17.00 17.75 3.29
N SER A 75 17.10 16.45 3.05
CA SER A 75 16.18 15.71 2.20
C SER A 75 14.93 15.40 3.02
N ASP A 76 13.74 15.61 2.45
CA ASP A 76 12.47 15.19 3.07
C ASP A 76 12.35 13.66 3.17
N VAL A 77 13.27 12.92 2.53
CA VAL A 77 13.33 11.45 2.55
C VAL A 77 14.12 11.01 3.77
N THR A 78 13.47 10.29 4.67
CA THR A 78 14.08 9.80 5.91
C THR A 78 14.96 8.57 5.66
N GLU A 79 15.92 8.30 6.58
CA GLU A 79 16.69 7.05 6.57
C GLU A 79 15.79 5.81 6.54
N HIS A 80 14.62 5.90 7.18
CA HIS A 80 13.63 4.82 7.18
C HIS A 80 13.02 4.58 5.79
N ASP A 81 12.75 5.63 5.04
CA ASP A 81 12.22 5.56 3.67
C ASP A 81 13.27 4.96 2.72
N ILE A 82 14.53 5.35 2.87
CA ILE A 82 15.64 4.80 2.10
C ILE A 82 15.83 3.30 2.37
N LYS A 83 15.76 2.87 3.63
CA LYS A 83 15.79 1.44 4.00
C LYS A 83 14.68 0.64 3.33
N ALA A 84 13.48 1.19 3.33
CA ALA A 84 12.32 0.56 2.72
C ALA A 84 12.46 0.43 1.19
N LEU A 85 12.93 1.48 0.51
CA LEU A 85 13.20 1.47 -0.93
C LEU A 85 14.30 0.47 -1.29
N SER A 86 15.40 0.47 -0.54
CA SER A 86 16.53 -0.43 -0.76
C SER A 86 16.11 -1.91 -0.72
N ALA A 87 15.10 -2.26 0.06
CA ALA A 87 14.61 -3.63 0.17
C ALA A 87 14.14 -4.24 -1.16
N GLY A 88 13.69 -3.41 -2.11
CA GLY A 88 13.29 -3.83 -3.46
C GLY A 88 14.47 -4.16 -4.39
N PHE A 89 15.64 -3.57 -4.15
CA PHE A 89 16.81 -3.65 -5.04
C PHE A 89 17.93 -4.52 -4.49
N VAL A 90 17.70 -5.19 -3.37
CA VAL A 90 18.70 -6.02 -2.73
C VAL A 90 18.60 -7.46 -3.19
N LYS A 91 19.70 -7.98 -3.73
CA LYS A 91 19.87 -9.42 -3.98
C LYS A 91 20.59 -10.06 -2.81
N VAL A 92 19.96 -11.08 -2.23
CA VAL A 92 20.54 -11.85 -1.12
C VAL A 92 21.19 -13.11 -1.67
N GLU A 93 22.48 -13.26 -1.43
CA GLU A 93 23.23 -14.47 -1.71
C GLU A 93 23.57 -15.16 -0.39
N THR A 94 23.15 -16.39 -0.22
CA THR A 94 23.53 -17.18 0.94
C THR A 94 24.91 -17.75 0.74
N LEU A 95 25.85 -17.38 1.64
CA LEU A 95 27.23 -17.85 1.61
C LEU A 95 27.42 -19.14 2.39
N GLU A 96 26.72 -19.26 3.52
CA GLU A 96 26.82 -20.42 4.41
C GLU A 96 25.51 -20.64 5.15
N GLU A 97 25.11 -21.90 5.26
CA GLU A 97 23.95 -22.35 6.05
C GLU A 97 24.34 -23.56 6.88
N LYS A 98 23.97 -23.56 8.18
CA LYS A 98 24.13 -24.70 9.06
C LYS A 98 22.86 -24.92 9.87
N TRP A 99 22.48 -26.16 10.05
CA TRP A 99 21.33 -26.59 10.86
C TRP A 99 21.71 -27.80 11.70
N ASP A 100 21.59 -27.68 13.01
CA ASP A 100 21.89 -28.76 13.96
C ASP A 100 20.64 -29.39 14.60
N GLY A 101 19.46 -28.98 14.18
CA GLY A 101 18.17 -29.42 14.73
C GLY A 101 17.53 -28.41 15.69
N TYR A 102 18.32 -27.49 16.25
CA TYR A 102 17.91 -26.47 17.21
C TYR A 102 18.29 -25.06 16.81
N GLU A 103 19.43 -24.89 16.14
CA GLU A 103 19.92 -23.60 15.72
C GLU A 103 20.14 -23.58 14.19
N PHE A 104 19.65 -22.51 13.56
CA PHE A 104 19.87 -22.25 12.15
C PHE A 104 20.85 -21.08 12.02
N TYR A 105 22.06 -21.39 11.61
CA TYR A 105 23.06 -20.38 11.26
C TYR A 105 22.97 -20.06 9.78
N ILE A 106 22.99 -18.77 9.45
CA ILE A 106 23.08 -18.29 8.08
C ILE A 106 24.08 -17.15 7.98
N LYS A 107 24.92 -17.21 6.97
CA LYS A 107 25.76 -16.11 6.53
C LYS A 107 25.33 -15.71 5.15
N ALA A 108 24.96 -14.46 4.97
CA ALA A 108 24.49 -13.94 3.72
C ALA A 108 25.24 -12.69 3.30
N ARG A 109 25.37 -12.52 1.99
CA ARG A 109 25.86 -11.35 1.31
C ARG A 109 24.70 -10.67 0.63
N LEU A 110 24.62 -9.35 0.79
CA LEU A 110 23.70 -8.53 0.03
C LEU A 110 24.46 -7.71 -1.00
N HIS A 111 23.94 -7.73 -2.21
CA HIS A 111 24.35 -6.83 -3.28
C HIS A 111 23.23 -5.81 -3.49
N THR A 112 23.57 -4.52 -3.51
CA THR A 112 22.65 -3.47 -3.88
C THR A 112 23.28 -2.56 -4.91
N ASP A 113 22.48 -2.18 -5.90
CA ASP A 113 22.82 -1.13 -6.83
C ASP A 113 22.46 0.22 -6.19
N VAL A 114 23.47 0.87 -5.64
CA VAL A 114 23.32 2.16 -4.95
C VAL A 114 22.81 3.24 -5.88
N ASP A 115 23.26 3.26 -7.14
CA ASP A 115 22.85 4.26 -8.11
C ASP A 115 21.39 4.11 -8.48
N GLN A 116 20.90 2.87 -8.56
CA GLN A 116 19.49 2.59 -8.80
C GLN A 116 18.60 3.02 -7.63
N VAL A 117 19.05 2.82 -6.39
CA VAL A 117 18.32 3.30 -5.19
C VAL A 117 18.33 4.82 -5.12
N LEU A 118 19.48 5.46 -5.38
CA LEU A 118 19.61 6.93 -5.43
C LEU A 118 18.69 7.54 -6.48
N LYS A 119 18.66 6.95 -7.67
CA LYS A 119 17.73 7.36 -8.74
C LYS A 119 16.28 7.28 -8.31
N GLN A 120 15.87 6.21 -7.62
CA GLN A 120 14.51 6.08 -7.09
C GLN A 120 14.18 7.12 -6.02
N VAL A 121 15.14 7.49 -5.19
CA VAL A 121 14.96 8.57 -4.20
C VAL A 121 14.83 9.94 -4.89
N GLU A 122 15.65 10.22 -5.90
CA GLU A 122 15.56 11.45 -6.71
C GLU A 122 14.21 11.54 -7.45
N GLU A 123 13.72 10.42 -7.97
CA GLU A 123 12.42 10.34 -8.63
C GLU A 123 11.22 10.50 -7.65
N LEU A 124 11.35 10.07 -6.36
CA LEU A 124 10.36 10.37 -5.32
C LEU A 124 10.22 11.88 -5.04
N GLN A 125 11.27 12.63 -5.29
CA GLN A 125 11.29 14.09 -5.14
C GLN A 125 10.80 14.83 -6.40
N SER A 126 10.47 14.10 -7.47
CA SER A 126 9.97 14.69 -8.70
C SER A 126 8.50 15.10 -8.59
N ASP A 127 8.09 16.17 -9.31
CA ASP A 127 6.70 16.68 -9.34
C ASP A 127 5.69 15.77 -10.05
N ASP A 128 6.08 14.60 -10.49
CA ASP A 128 5.18 13.61 -11.11
C ASP A 128 4.32 12.91 -10.05
N GLN A 129 3.15 13.48 -9.79
CA GLN A 129 2.22 13.03 -8.74
C GLN A 129 1.83 11.55 -8.87
N GLU A 130 1.69 11.03 -10.09
CA GLU A 130 1.30 9.63 -10.29
C GLU A 130 2.44 8.68 -9.91
N LYS A 131 3.67 8.98 -10.33
CA LYS A 131 4.86 8.19 -9.93
C LYS A 131 5.10 8.27 -8.43
N GLN A 132 4.92 9.44 -7.81
CA GLN A 132 5.01 9.60 -6.36
C GLN A 132 4.00 8.71 -5.63
N ARG A 133 2.73 8.69 -6.07
CA ARG A 133 1.68 7.87 -5.47
C ARG A 133 2.00 6.37 -5.56
N GLN A 134 2.46 5.91 -6.71
CA GLN A 134 2.82 4.50 -6.92
C GLN A 134 4.01 4.08 -6.03
N ARG A 135 5.03 4.93 -5.94
CA ARG A 135 6.20 4.70 -5.08
C ARG A 135 5.85 4.72 -3.60
N GLN A 136 4.94 5.59 -3.18
CA GLN A 136 4.43 5.59 -1.82
C GLN A 136 3.75 4.26 -1.46
N GLN A 137 2.99 3.67 -2.38
CA GLN A 137 2.39 2.34 -2.18
C GLN A 137 3.45 1.24 -2.00
N LEU A 138 4.54 1.29 -2.79
CA LEU A 138 5.66 0.35 -2.62
C LEU A 138 6.31 0.52 -1.24
N LEU A 139 6.57 1.75 -0.83
CA LEU A 139 7.16 2.09 0.47
C LEU A 139 6.29 1.57 1.63
N GLU A 140 4.97 1.75 1.55
CA GLU A 140 4.03 1.25 2.56
C GLU A 140 4.03 -0.28 2.65
N SER A 141 4.08 -0.97 1.51
CA SER A 141 4.24 -2.43 1.48
C SER A 141 5.50 -2.90 2.19
N GLN A 142 6.60 -2.19 1.99
CA GLN A 142 7.88 -2.51 2.63
C GLN A 142 7.88 -2.22 4.14
N LYS A 143 7.23 -1.12 4.55
CA LYS A 143 7.01 -0.80 5.98
C LYS A 143 6.16 -1.88 6.67
N ALA A 144 5.10 -2.35 6.01
CA ALA A 144 4.27 -3.43 6.52
C ALA A 144 5.07 -4.73 6.70
N ASN A 145 5.96 -5.07 5.76
CA ASN A 145 6.84 -6.22 5.86
C ASN A 145 7.81 -6.10 7.06
N ALA A 146 8.42 -4.94 7.26
CA ALA A 146 9.29 -4.68 8.41
C ALA A 146 8.54 -4.80 9.76
N ALA A 147 7.29 -4.35 9.81
CA ALA A 147 6.44 -4.48 10.99
C ALA A 147 6.11 -5.95 11.30
N LEU A 148 5.83 -6.76 10.27
CA LEU A 148 5.59 -8.20 10.42
C LEU A 148 6.83 -8.94 10.94
N LEU A 149 8.01 -8.60 10.47
CA LEU A 149 9.26 -9.17 10.98
C LEU A 149 9.45 -8.91 12.47
N LYS A 150 9.16 -7.68 12.93
CA LYS A 150 9.18 -7.34 14.36
C LYS A 150 8.15 -8.14 15.15
N LYS A 151 6.94 -8.29 14.62
CA LYS A 151 5.87 -9.08 15.25
C LYS A 151 6.26 -10.57 15.37
N ILE A 152 6.86 -11.14 14.33
CA ILE A 152 7.37 -12.52 14.34
C ILE A 152 8.41 -12.69 15.43
N ALA A 153 9.37 -11.76 15.55
CA ALA A 153 10.41 -11.82 16.58
C ALA A 153 9.83 -11.74 18.01
N LEU A 154 8.75 -10.97 18.23
CA LEU A 154 8.05 -10.92 19.51
C LEU A 154 7.31 -12.22 19.81
N LEU A 155 6.54 -12.75 18.86
CA LEU A 155 5.81 -14.01 18.99
C LEU A 155 6.75 -15.19 19.26
N GLN A 156 7.93 -15.18 18.66
CA GLN A 156 8.96 -16.16 18.90
C GLN A 156 9.42 -16.18 20.37
N LYS A 157 9.62 -14.97 20.96
CA LYS A 157 9.93 -14.87 22.40
C LYS A 157 8.76 -15.39 23.25
N GLU A 158 7.50 -15.10 22.84
CA GLU A 158 6.33 -15.62 23.54
C GLU A 158 6.26 -17.15 23.47
N VAL A 159 6.53 -17.78 22.32
CA VAL A 159 6.63 -19.24 22.18
C VAL A 159 7.67 -19.80 23.13
N ALA A 160 8.88 -19.21 23.16
CA ALA A 160 9.94 -19.67 24.05
C ALA A 160 9.58 -19.59 25.55
N ILE A 161 8.79 -18.58 25.95
CA ILE A 161 8.31 -18.42 27.32
C ILE A 161 7.17 -19.39 27.63
N SER A 162 6.31 -19.70 26.64
CA SER A 162 5.11 -20.52 26.83
C SER A 162 5.39 -22.02 26.97
N VAL A 163 6.59 -22.48 26.68
CA VAL A 163 6.98 -23.92 26.80
C VAL A 163 6.68 -24.54 28.17
N ASN A 164 6.67 -23.72 29.24
CA ASN A 164 6.34 -24.15 30.59
C ASN A 164 4.87 -23.84 31.00
N GLN A 165 3.99 -23.52 30.06
CA GLN A 165 2.59 -23.19 30.33
C GLN A 165 1.64 -24.32 29.87
N SER A 166 0.32 -24.09 29.99
CA SER A 166 -0.66 -25.10 29.58
C SER A 166 -0.62 -25.37 28.07
N PRO A 167 -0.93 -26.60 27.61
CA PRO A 167 -0.94 -26.96 26.19
C PRO A 167 -1.77 -25.99 25.31
N GLU A 168 -2.89 -25.49 25.84
CA GLU A 168 -3.79 -24.55 25.15
C GLU A 168 -3.10 -23.19 24.87
N ILE A 169 -2.25 -22.73 25.78
CA ILE A 169 -1.50 -21.46 25.60
C ILE A 169 -0.41 -21.68 24.54
N ILE A 170 0.31 -22.80 24.59
CA ILE A 170 1.34 -23.14 23.61
C ILE A 170 0.72 -23.21 22.22
N GLU A 171 -0.37 -23.93 22.04
CA GLU A 171 -1.06 -24.05 20.75
C GLU A 171 -1.52 -22.69 20.22
N ARG A 172 -2.13 -21.86 21.06
CA ARG A 172 -2.61 -20.51 20.67
C ARG A 172 -1.48 -19.62 20.20
N VAL A 173 -0.32 -19.64 20.87
CA VAL A 173 0.85 -18.81 20.49
C VAL A 173 1.50 -19.37 19.22
N ALA A 174 1.61 -20.70 19.09
CA ALA A 174 2.14 -21.36 17.89
C ALA A 174 1.30 -21.03 16.64
N VAL A 175 -0.04 -21.04 16.75
CA VAL A 175 -0.94 -20.65 15.65
C VAL A 175 -0.73 -19.19 15.24
N LYS A 176 -0.61 -18.29 16.20
CA LYS A 176 -0.33 -16.86 15.91
C LYS A 176 1.02 -16.67 15.19
N TYR A 177 2.03 -17.42 15.61
CA TYR A 177 3.36 -17.38 15.01
C TYR A 177 3.35 -17.91 13.57
N GLN A 178 2.73 -19.08 13.33
CA GLN A 178 2.58 -19.63 11.98
C GLN A 178 1.83 -18.67 11.04
N LYS A 179 0.75 -18.06 11.54
CA LYS A 179 -0.01 -17.07 10.77
C LYS A 179 0.85 -15.88 10.39
N ALA A 180 1.64 -15.32 11.32
CA ALA A 180 2.54 -14.20 11.04
C ALA A 180 3.63 -14.58 10.02
N GLN A 181 4.13 -15.81 10.02
CA GLN A 181 5.08 -16.29 9.00
C GLN A 181 4.44 -16.40 7.61
N GLN A 182 3.18 -16.84 7.54
CA GLN A 182 2.44 -16.88 6.27
C GLN A 182 2.17 -15.48 5.73
N GLU A 183 1.79 -14.54 6.60
CA GLU A 183 1.60 -13.13 6.25
C GLU A 183 2.90 -12.52 5.70
N LEU A 184 4.06 -12.81 6.31
CA LEU A 184 5.37 -12.34 5.80
C LEU A 184 5.65 -12.84 4.39
N SER A 185 5.46 -14.15 4.15
CA SER A 185 5.66 -14.73 2.81
C SER A 185 4.77 -14.09 1.75
N ALA A 186 3.52 -13.78 2.10
CA ALA A 186 2.59 -13.13 1.21
C ALA A 186 3.00 -11.69 0.90
N GLN A 187 3.48 -10.93 1.90
CA GLN A 187 3.98 -9.57 1.70
C GLN A 187 5.24 -9.51 0.83
N GLU A 188 6.14 -10.48 0.97
CA GLU A 188 7.32 -10.61 0.09
C GLU A 188 6.92 -10.80 -1.38
N LEU A 189 5.84 -11.55 -1.64
CA LEU A 189 5.28 -11.71 -3.00
C LEU A 189 4.69 -10.40 -3.55
N VAL A 190 4.01 -9.60 -2.70
CA VAL A 190 3.50 -8.27 -3.09
C VAL A 190 4.65 -7.33 -3.46
N ILE A 191 5.71 -7.28 -2.64
CA ILE A 191 6.89 -6.46 -2.94
C ILE A 191 7.47 -6.85 -4.31
N LYS A 192 7.59 -8.15 -4.56
CA LYS A 192 8.09 -8.65 -5.85
C LYS A 192 7.17 -8.27 -7.01
N ALA A 193 5.85 -8.38 -6.84
CA ALA A 193 4.88 -7.95 -7.85
C ALA A 193 4.99 -6.44 -8.13
N ASN A 194 5.10 -5.62 -7.06
CA ASN A 194 5.24 -4.17 -7.18
C ASN A 194 6.49 -3.76 -7.98
N ILE A 195 7.61 -4.48 -7.84
CA ILE A 195 8.83 -4.21 -8.62
C ILE A 195 8.54 -4.29 -10.12
N TYR A 196 7.82 -5.32 -10.57
CA TYR A 196 7.47 -5.46 -11.99
C TYR A 196 6.38 -4.48 -12.43
N TYR A 197 5.45 -4.16 -11.55
CA TYR A 197 4.32 -3.26 -11.85
C TYR A 197 4.74 -1.79 -11.94
N LEU A 198 5.70 -1.34 -11.11
CA LEU A 198 6.02 0.08 -10.90
C LEU A 198 7.31 0.53 -11.61
N GLN A 199 7.94 -0.30 -12.43
CA GLN A 199 9.09 0.09 -13.23
C GLN A 199 8.68 1.00 -14.40
N ASP A 200 9.63 1.77 -14.96
CA ASP A 200 9.37 2.69 -16.09
C ASP A 200 8.80 2.00 -17.33
N ASN A 201 9.12 0.72 -17.53
CA ASN A 201 8.52 -0.15 -18.54
C ASN A 201 7.93 -1.39 -17.82
N PRO A 202 6.65 -1.34 -17.39
CA PRO A 202 6.08 -2.37 -16.53
C PRO A 202 5.99 -3.73 -17.20
N ASP A 203 6.47 -4.77 -16.52
CA ASP A 203 6.18 -6.15 -16.88
C ASP A 203 4.90 -6.61 -16.16
N TYR A 204 3.77 -6.25 -16.74
CA TYR A 204 2.47 -6.60 -16.16
C TYR A 204 2.21 -8.12 -16.13
N VAL A 205 2.83 -8.91 -17.00
CA VAL A 205 2.66 -10.38 -16.98
C VAL A 205 3.31 -10.97 -15.75
N GLU A 206 4.56 -10.59 -15.47
CA GLU A 206 5.25 -10.99 -14.25
C GLU A 206 4.57 -10.41 -12.99
N ALA A 207 4.11 -9.16 -13.04
CA ALA A 207 3.38 -8.56 -11.94
C ALA A 207 2.11 -9.37 -11.58
N VAL A 208 1.28 -9.72 -12.57
CA VAL A 208 0.09 -10.57 -12.38
C VAL A 208 0.46 -11.91 -11.73
N PHE A 209 1.53 -12.56 -12.21
CA PHE A 209 1.96 -13.84 -11.66
C PHE A 209 2.26 -13.75 -10.16
N TRP A 210 2.98 -12.70 -9.73
CA TRP A 210 3.33 -12.52 -8.32
C TRP A 210 2.15 -12.04 -7.47
N TYR A 211 1.33 -11.11 -7.98
CA TYR A 211 0.10 -10.70 -7.29
C TYR A 211 -0.87 -11.86 -7.11
N LYS A 212 -1.02 -12.74 -8.10
CA LYS A 212 -1.88 -13.92 -8.00
C LYS A 212 -1.41 -14.88 -6.90
N LYS A 213 -0.10 -15.06 -6.76
CA LYS A 213 0.46 -15.82 -5.63
C LYS A 213 0.14 -15.16 -4.29
N ALA A 214 0.33 -13.85 -4.15
CA ALA A 214 0.02 -13.11 -2.94
C ALA A 214 -1.49 -13.12 -2.61
N ALA A 215 -2.34 -12.96 -3.60
CA ALA A 215 -3.79 -13.01 -3.46
C ALA A 215 -4.31 -14.37 -2.97
N ASN A 216 -3.65 -15.46 -3.38
CA ASN A 216 -3.96 -16.81 -2.90
C ASN A 216 -3.64 -16.99 -1.41
N TYR A 217 -2.74 -16.19 -0.85
CA TYR A 217 -2.53 -16.10 0.61
C TYR A 217 -3.57 -15.20 1.30
N GLY A 218 -4.54 -14.67 0.55
CA GLY A 218 -5.63 -13.88 1.09
C GLY A 218 -5.33 -12.38 1.27
N LEU A 219 -4.22 -11.84 0.74
CA LEU A 219 -3.89 -10.42 0.89
C LEU A 219 -4.86 -9.54 0.11
N ALA A 220 -5.63 -8.72 0.81
CA ALA A 220 -6.66 -7.86 0.23
C ALA A 220 -6.10 -6.88 -0.81
N ASN A 221 -4.93 -6.28 -0.55
CA ASN A 221 -4.29 -5.37 -1.51
C ASN A 221 -3.89 -6.08 -2.81
N ALA A 222 -3.36 -7.30 -2.73
CA ALA A 222 -3.02 -8.08 -3.92
C ALA A 222 -4.28 -8.47 -4.72
N GLN A 223 -5.35 -8.85 -4.05
CA GLN A 223 -6.65 -9.13 -4.68
C GLN A 223 -7.21 -7.88 -5.36
N TYR A 224 -7.14 -6.71 -4.71
CA TYR A 224 -7.57 -5.44 -5.29
C TYR A 224 -6.79 -5.11 -6.57
N VAL A 225 -5.45 -5.18 -6.53
CA VAL A 225 -4.61 -4.88 -7.70
C VAL A 225 -4.91 -5.85 -8.84
N LEU A 226 -5.11 -7.14 -8.56
CA LEU A 226 -5.54 -8.10 -9.60
C LEU A 226 -6.90 -7.72 -10.19
N GLY A 227 -7.83 -7.23 -9.39
CA GLY A 227 -9.10 -6.70 -9.88
C GLY A 227 -8.87 -5.58 -10.90
N VAL A 228 -8.02 -4.59 -10.57
CA VAL A 228 -7.64 -3.49 -11.47
C VAL A 228 -6.96 -4.02 -12.74
N MET A 229 -6.03 -4.97 -12.62
CA MET A 229 -5.30 -5.54 -13.76
C MET A 229 -6.24 -6.30 -14.72
N HIS A 230 -7.23 -7.02 -14.20
CA HIS A 230 -8.26 -7.66 -15.02
C HIS A 230 -9.20 -6.65 -15.67
N GLU A 231 -9.63 -5.61 -14.95
CA GLU A 231 -10.48 -4.53 -15.48
C GLU A 231 -9.79 -3.78 -16.63
N MET A 232 -8.48 -3.49 -16.49
CA MET A 232 -7.71 -2.74 -17.48
C MET A 232 -7.04 -3.61 -18.56
N GLY A 233 -7.05 -4.94 -18.42
CA GLY A 233 -6.33 -5.84 -19.32
C GLY A 233 -4.80 -5.75 -19.21
N GLN A 234 -4.28 -5.39 -18.03
CA GLN A 234 -2.84 -5.26 -17.78
C GLN A 234 -2.20 -6.61 -17.48
N GLY A 235 -1.37 -7.11 -18.38
CA GLY A 235 -0.68 -8.41 -18.27
C GLY A 235 -1.60 -9.64 -18.36
N VAL A 236 -2.89 -9.42 -18.48
CA VAL A 236 -3.95 -10.42 -18.71
C VAL A 236 -4.95 -9.89 -19.73
N LYS A 237 -5.74 -10.78 -20.32
CA LYS A 237 -6.89 -10.35 -21.12
C LYS A 237 -7.87 -9.61 -20.22
N GLN A 238 -8.40 -8.49 -20.69
CA GLN A 238 -9.47 -7.75 -19.98
C GLN A 238 -10.64 -8.68 -19.69
N ASP A 239 -11.07 -8.71 -18.43
CA ASP A 239 -12.17 -9.55 -17.94
C ASP A 239 -12.81 -8.90 -16.70
N ASP A 240 -13.88 -8.16 -16.93
CA ASP A 240 -14.62 -7.45 -15.88
C ASP A 240 -15.25 -8.44 -14.87
N ALA A 241 -15.64 -9.66 -15.31
CA ALA A 241 -16.17 -10.66 -14.39
C ALA A 241 -15.10 -11.19 -13.44
N ALA A 242 -13.88 -11.40 -13.93
CA ALA A 242 -12.74 -11.72 -13.09
C ALA A 242 -12.39 -10.56 -12.14
N ALA A 243 -12.45 -9.31 -12.61
CA ALA A 243 -12.25 -8.13 -11.76
C ALA A 243 -13.26 -8.09 -10.59
N VAL A 244 -14.54 -8.32 -10.85
CA VAL A 244 -15.59 -8.39 -9.81
C VAL A 244 -15.29 -9.48 -8.77
N ILE A 245 -14.78 -10.63 -9.19
CA ILE A 245 -14.42 -11.72 -8.25
C ILE A 245 -13.30 -11.25 -7.30
N TRP A 246 -12.24 -10.63 -7.83
CA TRP A 246 -11.13 -10.16 -7.05
C TRP A 246 -11.51 -8.98 -6.15
N TYR A 247 -12.23 -7.98 -6.68
CA TYR A 247 -12.74 -6.87 -5.87
C TYR A 247 -13.62 -7.35 -4.73
N ARG A 248 -14.51 -8.33 -4.96
CA ARG A 248 -15.37 -8.90 -3.92
C ARG A 248 -14.57 -9.57 -2.81
N GLN A 249 -13.48 -10.26 -3.13
CA GLN A 249 -12.60 -10.87 -2.12
C GLN A 249 -11.94 -9.80 -1.25
N ALA A 250 -11.36 -8.78 -1.86
CA ALA A 250 -10.73 -7.66 -1.16
C ALA A 250 -11.74 -6.82 -0.35
N ALA A 251 -12.92 -6.55 -0.92
CA ALA A 251 -14.00 -5.79 -0.29
C ALA A 251 -14.55 -6.47 0.97
N LYS A 252 -14.69 -7.79 0.95
CA LYS A 252 -15.08 -8.59 2.13
C LYS A 252 -14.06 -8.52 3.27
N GLN A 253 -12.80 -8.25 2.97
CA GLN A 253 -11.75 -8.01 3.96
C GLN A 253 -11.71 -6.55 4.46
N GLY A 254 -12.62 -5.70 3.97
CA GLY A 254 -12.76 -4.32 4.43
C GLY A 254 -11.96 -3.30 3.63
N LEU A 255 -11.30 -3.65 2.53
CA LEU A 255 -10.53 -2.70 1.75
C LEU A 255 -11.44 -1.68 1.05
N ALA A 256 -11.37 -0.41 1.46
CA ALA A 256 -12.28 0.66 1.02
C ALA A 256 -12.28 0.86 -0.51
N ASN A 257 -11.10 0.87 -1.14
CA ASN A 257 -10.98 1.00 -2.59
C ASN A 257 -11.64 -0.16 -3.34
N ALA A 258 -11.52 -1.38 -2.83
CA ALA A 258 -12.18 -2.54 -3.42
C ALA A 258 -13.70 -2.51 -3.25
N GLN A 259 -14.18 -2.03 -2.08
CA GLN A 259 -15.61 -1.81 -1.84
C GLN A 259 -16.17 -0.76 -2.81
N TYR A 260 -15.45 0.33 -3.01
CA TYR A 260 -15.84 1.37 -3.97
C TYR A 260 -15.91 0.81 -5.40
N ASN A 261 -14.85 0.18 -5.90
CA ASN A 261 -14.83 -0.37 -7.25
C ASN A 261 -15.92 -1.44 -7.46
N LEU A 262 -16.13 -2.30 -6.46
CA LEU A 262 -17.22 -3.26 -6.50
C LEU A 262 -18.61 -2.58 -6.57
N GLY A 263 -18.78 -1.47 -5.84
CA GLY A 263 -19.97 -0.62 -5.93
C GLY A 263 -20.18 -0.09 -7.35
N VAL A 264 -19.11 0.43 -8.00
CA VAL A 264 -19.16 0.89 -9.40
C VAL A 264 -19.53 -0.25 -10.35
N MET A 265 -18.96 -1.44 -10.19
CA MET A 265 -19.29 -2.61 -11.01
C MET A 265 -20.78 -3.00 -10.91
N TYR A 266 -21.35 -2.96 -9.71
CA TYR A 266 -22.78 -3.20 -9.53
C TYR A 266 -23.67 -2.08 -10.08
N GLU A 267 -23.25 -0.82 -9.95
CA GLU A 267 -23.98 0.33 -10.48
C GLU A 267 -24.03 0.31 -12.01
N THR A 268 -22.89 0.03 -12.65
CA THR A 268 -22.77 0.03 -14.11
C THR A 268 -23.23 -1.27 -14.75
N GLY A 269 -23.17 -2.39 -14.03
CA GLY A 269 -23.41 -3.73 -14.57
C GLY A 269 -22.19 -4.30 -15.31
N GLN A 270 -20.98 -3.72 -15.11
CA GLN A 270 -19.75 -4.24 -15.69
C GLN A 270 -19.31 -5.52 -14.96
N GLY A 271 -19.10 -6.60 -15.70
CA GLY A 271 -18.67 -7.89 -15.15
C GLY A 271 -19.69 -8.59 -14.22
N THR A 272 -20.83 -7.96 -13.97
CA THR A 272 -21.91 -8.50 -13.13
C THR A 272 -23.27 -7.93 -13.58
N LYS A 273 -24.37 -8.52 -13.09
CA LYS A 273 -25.70 -7.93 -13.29
C LYS A 273 -25.77 -6.60 -12.53
N ARG A 274 -26.31 -5.57 -13.18
CA ARG A 274 -26.57 -4.27 -12.55
C ARG A 274 -27.47 -4.43 -11.33
N ASP A 275 -27.05 -3.89 -10.20
CA ASP A 275 -27.78 -3.90 -8.94
C ASP A 275 -27.43 -2.66 -8.11
N ASN A 276 -28.26 -1.63 -8.19
CA ASN A 276 -28.05 -0.39 -7.47
C ASN A 276 -28.16 -0.54 -5.94
N ALA A 277 -28.91 -1.53 -5.44
CA ALA A 277 -29.02 -1.76 -3.99
C ALA A 277 -27.72 -2.36 -3.44
N GLU A 278 -27.11 -3.30 -4.16
CA GLU A 278 -25.78 -3.81 -3.86
C GLU A 278 -24.73 -2.69 -3.97
N ALA A 279 -24.79 -1.85 -5.02
CA ALA A 279 -23.89 -0.70 -5.17
C ALA A 279 -23.93 0.22 -3.93
N VAL A 280 -25.13 0.62 -3.48
CA VAL A 280 -25.33 1.42 -2.26
C VAL A 280 -24.74 0.73 -1.04
N THR A 281 -24.87 -0.59 -0.93
CA THR A 281 -24.32 -1.35 0.19
C THR A 281 -22.80 -1.24 0.25
N TRP A 282 -22.13 -1.39 -0.88
CA TRP A 282 -20.68 -1.31 -0.97
C TRP A 282 -20.15 0.12 -0.86
N TYR A 283 -20.81 1.09 -1.52
CA TYR A 283 -20.46 2.50 -1.35
C TYR A 283 -20.56 2.95 0.12
N ARG A 284 -21.63 2.53 0.83
CA ARG A 284 -21.79 2.87 2.25
C ARG A 284 -20.66 2.32 3.12
N GLN A 285 -20.15 1.13 2.83
CA GLN A 285 -19.01 0.57 3.55
C GLN A 285 -17.73 1.38 3.29
N ALA A 286 -17.43 1.71 2.04
CA ALA A 286 -16.28 2.52 1.67
C ALA A 286 -16.39 3.97 2.18
N ALA A 287 -17.59 4.58 2.10
CA ALA A 287 -17.88 5.93 2.59
C ALA A 287 -17.68 6.07 4.11
N LYS A 288 -18.10 5.07 4.89
CA LYS A 288 -17.85 5.01 6.35
C LYS A 288 -16.37 4.94 6.70
N GLN A 289 -15.54 4.45 5.81
CA GLN A 289 -14.07 4.46 5.96
C GLN A 289 -13.44 5.78 5.50
N GLY A 290 -14.24 6.75 5.08
CA GLY A 290 -13.78 8.09 4.70
C GLY A 290 -13.43 8.24 3.22
N LEU A 291 -13.67 7.26 2.35
CA LEU A 291 -13.34 7.39 0.93
C LEU A 291 -14.25 8.43 0.26
N ALA A 292 -13.69 9.58 -0.15
CA ALA A 292 -14.43 10.73 -0.68
C ALA A 292 -15.28 10.37 -1.90
N ASN A 293 -14.74 9.60 -2.85
CA ASN A 293 -15.49 9.17 -4.04
C ASN A 293 -16.69 8.29 -3.69
N ALA A 294 -16.55 7.43 -2.67
CA ALA A 294 -17.67 6.61 -2.21
C ALA A 294 -18.74 7.44 -1.48
N GLN A 295 -18.33 8.44 -0.70
CA GLN A 295 -19.25 9.40 -0.07
C GLN A 295 -20.02 10.19 -1.12
N TYR A 296 -19.34 10.65 -2.15
CA TYR A 296 -19.97 11.34 -3.27
C TYR A 296 -21.00 10.45 -3.98
N ASN A 297 -20.61 9.24 -4.42
CA ASN A 297 -21.52 8.33 -5.12
C ASN A 297 -22.72 7.94 -4.24
N LEU A 298 -22.49 7.74 -2.95
CA LEU A 298 -23.57 7.46 -2.01
C LEU A 298 -24.53 8.67 -1.88
N GLY A 299 -24.01 9.90 -1.90
CA GLY A 299 -24.80 11.13 -1.97
C GLY A 299 -25.67 11.16 -3.21
N VAL A 300 -25.12 10.84 -4.39
CA VAL A 300 -25.85 10.75 -5.66
C VAL A 300 -26.99 9.69 -5.58
N MET A 301 -26.69 8.52 -5.00
CA MET A 301 -27.70 7.46 -4.83
C MET A 301 -28.88 7.91 -3.96
N TYR A 302 -28.62 8.62 -2.88
CA TYR A 302 -29.67 9.17 -2.02
C TYR A 302 -30.45 10.31 -2.69
N GLU A 303 -29.77 11.20 -3.43
CA GLU A 303 -30.40 12.30 -4.15
C GLU A 303 -31.33 11.79 -5.27
N THR A 304 -30.89 10.78 -6.01
CA THR A 304 -31.64 10.23 -7.15
C THR A 304 -32.63 9.13 -6.76
N GLY A 305 -32.48 8.52 -5.58
CA GLY A 305 -33.27 7.37 -5.15
C GLY A 305 -32.91 6.06 -5.85
N GLN A 306 -31.69 5.96 -6.39
CA GLN A 306 -31.21 4.75 -7.05
C GLN A 306 -30.71 3.73 -6.02
N GLY A 307 -31.32 2.55 -5.97
CA GLY A 307 -30.94 1.48 -5.04
C GLY A 307 -31.26 1.76 -3.55
N VAL A 308 -31.77 2.95 -3.25
CA VAL A 308 -32.15 3.39 -1.91
C VAL A 308 -33.32 4.36 -2.00
N LYS A 309 -34.14 4.48 -0.96
CA LYS A 309 -35.15 5.51 -0.91
C LYS A 309 -34.54 6.90 -1.02
N ARG A 310 -35.09 7.74 -1.91
CA ARG A 310 -34.63 9.12 -2.07
C ARG A 310 -34.67 9.88 -0.73
N ASP A 311 -33.57 10.52 -0.39
CA ASP A 311 -33.42 11.33 0.82
C ASP A 311 -32.35 12.41 0.62
N ASN A 312 -32.80 13.64 0.31
CA ASN A 312 -31.88 14.76 0.08
C ASN A 312 -31.11 15.16 1.34
N SER A 313 -31.63 14.91 2.54
CA SER A 313 -30.92 15.23 3.79
C SER A 313 -29.73 14.30 3.98
N GLU A 314 -29.89 13.02 3.68
CA GLU A 314 -28.78 12.06 3.63
C GLU A 314 -27.78 12.44 2.52
N ALA A 315 -28.28 12.83 1.32
CA ALA A 315 -27.41 13.29 0.22
C ALA A 315 -26.53 14.46 0.65
N VAL A 316 -27.11 15.49 1.30
CA VAL A 316 -26.36 16.63 1.87
C VAL A 316 -25.30 16.17 2.84
N SER A 317 -25.63 15.24 3.73
CA SER A 317 -24.68 14.73 4.73
C SER A 317 -23.46 14.07 4.08
N TRP A 318 -23.68 13.24 3.06
CA TRP A 318 -22.62 12.54 2.36
C TRP A 318 -21.82 13.46 1.43
N TYR A 319 -22.48 14.34 0.68
CA TYR A 319 -21.78 15.34 -0.13
C TYR A 319 -20.90 16.27 0.73
N ARG A 320 -21.38 16.69 1.90
CA ARG A 320 -20.58 17.54 2.81
C ARG A 320 -19.31 16.84 3.27
N GLN A 321 -19.38 15.55 3.56
CA GLN A 321 -18.19 14.79 3.92
C GLN A 321 -17.17 14.73 2.77
N ALA A 322 -17.62 14.46 1.55
CA ALA A 322 -16.76 14.43 0.37
C ALA A 322 -16.24 15.84 0.01
N ALA A 323 -17.09 16.86 0.10
CA ALA A 323 -16.75 18.27 -0.17
C ALA A 323 -15.68 18.81 0.79
N ASN A 324 -15.77 18.44 2.07
CA ASN A 324 -14.76 18.79 3.09
C ASN A 324 -13.40 18.13 2.82
N GLN A 325 -13.36 17.03 2.09
CA GLN A 325 -12.14 16.40 1.60
C GLN A 325 -11.63 17.01 0.29
N GLY A 326 -12.32 18.05 -0.22
CA GLY A 326 -11.90 18.78 -1.41
C GLY A 326 -12.45 18.23 -2.73
N LEU A 327 -13.37 17.26 -2.73
CA LEU A 327 -13.91 16.74 -3.99
C LEU A 327 -14.81 17.79 -4.67
N ALA A 328 -14.35 18.31 -5.82
CA ALA A 328 -15.00 19.44 -6.53
C ALA A 328 -16.45 19.14 -6.96
N ASP A 329 -16.72 17.92 -7.44
CA ASP A 329 -18.07 17.50 -7.82
C ASP A 329 -19.03 17.46 -6.61
N ALA A 330 -18.53 17.04 -5.44
CA ALA A 330 -19.32 17.06 -4.21
C ALA A 330 -19.58 18.49 -3.71
N GLN A 331 -18.58 19.37 -3.83
CA GLN A 331 -18.75 20.80 -3.51
C GLN A 331 -19.80 21.44 -4.42
N TYR A 332 -19.75 21.16 -5.72
CA TYR A 332 -20.77 21.62 -6.66
C TYR A 332 -22.16 21.12 -6.30
N ASN A 333 -22.36 19.83 -6.13
CA ASN A 333 -23.67 19.24 -5.80
C ASN A 333 -24.21 19.76 -4.46
N LEU A 334 -23.35 19.93 -3.47
CA LEU A 334 -23.72 20.51 -2.18
C LEU A 334 -24.19 21.96 -2.35
N GLY A 335 -23.51 22.76 -3.19
CA GLY A 335 -23.95 24.09 -3.57
C GLY A 335 -25.34 24.12 -4.21
N GLU A 336 -25.63 23.19 -5.15
CA GLU A 336 -26.94 23.03 -5.76
C GLU A 336 -28.04 22.76 -4.71
N LEU A 337 -27.79 21.85 -3.76
CA LEU A 337 -28.76 21.53 -2.71
C LEU A 337 -29.03 22.72 -1.78
N PHE A 338 -28.02 23.53 -1.43
CA PHE A 338 -28.20 24.75 -0.67
C PHE A 338 -28.93 25.83 -1.46
N ALA A 339 -28.61 26.02 -2.75
CA ALA A 339 -29.28 27.00 -3.61
C ALA A 339 -30.77 26.68 -3.80
N ALA A 340 -31.09 25.38 -3.93
CA ALA A 340 -32.48 24.92 -4.13
C ALA A 340 -33.26 24.69 -2.81
N GLY A 341 -32.60 24.66 -1.66
CA GLY A 341 -33.24 24.31 -0.39
C GLY A 341 -33.68 22.84 -0.31
N GLN A 342 -32.96 21.96 -0.99
CA GLN A 342 -33.29 20.53 -1.03
C GLN A 342 -32.53 19.76 0.05
N GLY A 343 -33.24 19.18 0.99
CA GLY A 343 -32.67 18.44 2.12
C GLY A 343 -31.99 19.32 3.18
N VAL A 344 -31.89 20.62 2.92
CA VAL A 344 -31.41 21.68 3.83
C VAL A 344 -32.27 22.93 3.68
N LYS A 345 -32.17 23.86 4.62
CA LYS A 345 -32.74 25.20 4.43
C LYS A 345 -32.02 25.87 3.27
N GLN A 346 -32.79 26.51 2.37
CA GLN A 346 -32.23 27.30 1.28
C GLN A 346 -31.30 28.37 1.81
N ASP A 347 -30.08 28.45 1.26
CA ASP A 347 -29.05 29.41 1.67
C ASP A 347 -28.12 29.70 0.49
N ALA A 348 -28.36 30.86 -0.16
CA ALA A 348 -27.58 31.29 -1.31
C ALA A 348 -26.12 31.65 -0.91
N ALA A 349 -25.90 32.15 0.31
CA ALA A 349 -24.54 32.48 0.77
C ALA A 349 -23.71 31.21 0.95
N GLU A 350 -24.27 30.18 1.54
CA GLU A 350 -23.62 28.88 1.69
C GLU A 350 -23.38 28.24 0.32
N ALA A 351 -24.34 28.30 -0.61
CA ALA A 351 -24.19 27.82 -1.98
C ALA A 351 -23.00 28.49 -2.70
N ILE A 352 -22.87 29.83 -2.59
CA ILE A 352 -21.74 30.58 -3.17
C ILE A 352 -20.41 30.10 -2.60
N ILE A 353 -20.31 29.81 -1.31
CA ILE A 353 -19.08 29.28 -0.68
C ILE A 353 -18.66 27.97 -1.34
N TRP A 354 -19.60 27.05 -1.48
CA TRP A 354 -19.31 25.75 -2.07
C TRP A 354 -19.01 25.83 -3.56
N TYR A 355 -19.77 26.60 -4.34
CA TYR A 355 -19.47 26.83 -5.76
C TYR A 355 -18.11 27.49 -5.97
N ARG A 356 -17.71 28.43 -5.11
CA ARG A 356 -16.39 29.07 -5.18
C ARG A 356 -15.27 28.06 -4.94
N GLN A 357 -15.43 27.16 -3.99
CA GLN A 357 -14.44 26.10 -3.75
C GLN A 357 -14.31 25.19 -4.96
N ALA A 358 -15.41 24.72 -5.55
CA ALA A 358 -15.39 23.89 -6.74
C ALA A 358 -14.82 24.66 -7.96
N ALA A 359 -15.22 25.93 -8.14
CA ALA A 359 -14.76 26.78 -9.23
C ALA A 359 -13.24 27.03 -9.18
N ASN A 360 -12.66 27.20 -7.99
CA ASN A 360 -11.21 27.36 -7.79
C ASN A 360 -10.43 26.10 -8.21
N GLN A 361 -11.05 24.92 -8.18
CA GLN A 361 -10.50 23.67 -8.68
C GLN A 361 -10.74 23.46 -10.19
N GLY A 362 -11.37 24.44 -10.86
CA GLY A 362 -11.63 24.34 -12.29
C GLY A 362 -13.00 23.79 -12.67
N HIS A 363 -13.89 23.49 -11.73
CA HIS A 363 -15.21 22.91 -12.01
C HIS A 363 -16.08 23.90 -12.82
N THR A 364 -16.33 23.57 -14.10
CA THR A 364 -16.92 24.50 -15.09
C THR A 364 -18.34 24.94 -14.71
N MET A 365 -19.18 23.97 -14.28
CA MET A 365 -20.56 24.28 -13.91
C MET A 365 -20.62 25.16 -12.65
N ALA A 366 -19.75 24.91 -11.67
CA ALA A 366 -19.67 25.74 -10.47
C ALA A 366 -19.29 27.20 -10.80
N LYS A 367 -18.36 27.40 -11.74
CA LYS A 367 -18.01 28.77 -12.23
C LYS A 367 -19.23 29.48 -12.80
N LYS A 368 -20.04 28.77 -13.59
CA LYS A 368 -21.25 29.34 -14.19
C LYS A 368 -22.27 29.71 -13.13
N GLN A 369 -22.59 28.79 -12.22
CA GLN A 369 -23.56 29.03 -11.15
C GLN A 369 -23.15 30.15 -10.20
N LEU A 370 -21.85 30.25 -9.90
CA LEU A 370 -21.29 31.31 -9.08
C LEU A 370 -21.56 32.70 -9.72
N ILE A 371 -21.32 32.86 -11.03
CA ILE A 371 -21.56 34.10 -11.76
C ILE A 371 -23.05 34.47 -11.79
N GLU A 372 -23.93 33.48 -11.98
CA GLU A 372 -25.39 33.68 -12.01
C GLU A 372 -25.92 34.12 -10.64
N LEU A 373 -25.46 33.51 -9.55
CA LEU A 373 -25.88 33.88 -8.19
C LEU A 373 -25.31 35.24 -7.74
N GLU A 374 -24.06 35.55 -8.07
CA GLU A 374 -23.48 36.85 -7.73
C GLU A 374 -24.17 38.01 -8.46
N ARG A 375 -24.63 37.81 -9.71
CA ARG A 375 -25.43 38.81 -10.47
C ARG A 375 -26.85 38.96 -9.95
N GLY A 376 -27.42 37.96 -9.34
CA GLY A 376 -28.79 37.99 -8.78
C GLY A 376 -28.87 38.61 -7.39
N ILE A 377 -27.72 38.91 -6.76
CA ILE A 377 -27.62 39.58 -5.46
C ILE A 377 -27.42 41.07 -5.64
N GLU A 378 -26.95 41.55 -6.81
CA GLU A 378 -26.92 42.96 -7.20
C GLU A 378 -28.32 43.47 -7.62
#